data_efe0bcea39c4a33e7a90ca26603b0192
#
_entry.id   efe0bcea39c4a33e7a90ca26603b0192
#
_cell.length_a   1.000
_cell.length_b   1.000
_cell.length_c   1.000
_cell.angle_alpha   90.00
_cell.angle_beta   90.00
_cell.angle_gamma   90.00
#
_symmetry.space_group_name_H-M   'P 1'
#
loop_
_entity.id
_entity.type
_entity.pdbx_description
1 polymer ?
#
loop_
_entity_poly.entity_id
_entity_poly.type
_entity_poly.pdbx_seq_one_letter_code
_entity_poly.pdbx_strand_id
1 'polypeptide(L)'
;MAESRSRDNIFVTGFSGTGKTTTGKEAARLLGWRFVDTDDEIVASAGKAIEDIFSQDGEPAFRKLESEALVAVAKNSRQVISTGGGVIMDEANRRVMESNGVVVLLEGRPETILQRLEAQQTEDFDGITTRPMLHSQDALDRIRALKEQRQFNYTLAHWTVHTDHLTPQEAASEVARGWKLASSRIPEPTQTDPNGDLAAEVRTSSGNYPLWVGWGLVGELGERIKQVLDPPVAYMISDGGLYLQAHLAQVSTEAAGIPTHQFFIPPGEQNKTLETAQHIYTWLAEHKAERGHLIIALG
;
A
#
# COMPACT_ATOMS: atom_id res chain seq x y z
N MET A 1 0.33 30.90 -10.81
CA MET A 1 0.99 29.73 -11.44
C MET A 1 1.57 28.91 -10.29
N ALA A 2 0.95 27.79 -9.93
CA ALA A 2 1.52 26.89 -8.92
C ALA A 2 2.72 26.19 -9.58
N GLU A 3 3.92 26.44 -9.07
CA GLU A 3 5.10 25.69 -9.46
C GLU A 3 4.81 24.21 -9.18
N SER A 4 4.84 23.40 -10.23
CA SER A 4 4.81 21.94 -10.14
C SER A 4 6.02 21.51 -9.32
N ARG A 5 5.85 21.37 -7.99
CA ARG A 5 6.89 20.78 -7.13
C ARG A 5 7.15 19.38 -7.63
N SER A 6 8.36 19.12 -8.09
CA SER A 6 8.75 17.78 -8.53
C SER A 6 8.77 16.87 -7.31
N ARG A 7 8.19 15.66 -7.45
CA ARG A 7 8.22 14.62 -6.41
C ARG A 7 9.59 13.94 -6.39
N ASP A 8 10.62 14.71 -6.04
CA ASP A 8 12.02 14.30 -6.18
C ASP A 8 12.60 13.61 -4.94
N ASN A 9 11.77 13.27 -3.94
CA ASN A 9 12.17 12.45 -2.79
C ASN A 9 11.39 11.14 -2.76
N ILE A 10 11.97 10.15 -2.06
CA ILE A 10 11.29 8.91 -1.70
C ILE A 10 11.24 8.84 -0.18
N PHE A 11 10.05 8.79 0.39
CA PHE A 11 9.84 8.53 1.82
C PHE A 11 9.54 7.06 2.01
N VAL A 12 10.45 6.33 2.64
CA VAL A 12 10.31 4.91 2.95
C VAL A 12 9.74 4.79 4.36
N THR A 13 8.49 4.36 4.46
CA THR A 13 7.77 4.14 5.71
C THR A 13 7.45 2.66 5.93
N GLY A 14 6.96 2.30 7.11
CA GLY A 14 6.58 0.93 7.46
C GLY A 14 6.90 0.59 8.89
N PHE A 15 6.44 -0.57 9.35
CA PHE A 15 6.64 -1.02 10.70
C PHE A 15 8.14 -1.21 11.03
N SER A 16 8.51 -1.21 12.32
CA SER A 16 9.87 -1.55 12.74
C SER A 16 10.22 -2.98 12.30
N GLY A 17 11.44 -3.22 11.83
CA GLY A 17 11.85 -4.54 11.33
C GLY A 17 11.44 -4.87 9.88
N THR A 18 10.77 -3.96 9.15
CA THR A 18 10.47 -4.18 7.71
C THR A 18 11.68 -3.91 6.79
N GLY A 19 12.80 -3.45 7.33
CA GLY A 19 14.03 -3.23 6.57
C GLY A 19 14.17 -1.85 5.93
N LYS A 20 13.49 -0.82 6.46
CA LYS A 20 13.50 0.55 5.92
C LYS A 20 14.89 1.12 5.69
N THR A 21 15.73 1.10 6.71
CA THR A 21 17.09 1.65 6.67
C THR A 21 17.96 0.92 5.66
N THR A 22 17.94 -0.42 5.67
CA THR A 22 18.75 -1.25 4.74
C THR A 22 18.28 -1.07 3.30
N THR A 23 16.98 -1.22 3.05
CA THR A 23 16.39 -1.04 1.71
C THR A 23 16.54 0.40 1.22
N GLY A 24 16.38 1.38 2.12
CA GLY A 24 16.54 2.80 1.79
C GLY A 24 17.97 3.15 1.37
N LYS A 25 18.98 2.63 2.05
CA LYS A 25 20.40 2.80 1.67
C LYS A 25 20.69 2.20 0.28
N GLU A 26 20.19 1.00 0.01
CA GLU A 26 20.34 0.35 -1.31
C GLU A 26 19.60 1.11 -2.42
N ALA A 27 18.37 1.58 -2.16
CA ALA A 27 17.62 2.38 -3.12
C ALA A 27 18.32 3.71 -3.43
N ALA A 28 18.87 4.39 -2.41
CA ALA A 28 19.65 5.60 -2.60
C ALA A 28 20.90 5.34 -3.45
N ARG A 29 21.60 4.24 -3.19
CA ARG A 29 22.77 3.81 -4.02
C ARG A 29 22.37 3.55 -5.47
N LEU A 30 21.26 2.84 -5.73
CA LEU A 30 20.75 2.56 -7.08
C LEU A 30 20.39 3.83 -7.84
N LEU A 31 19.82 4.83 -7.17
CA LEU A 31 19.38 6.07 -7.79
C LEU A 31 20.48 7.14 -7.86
N GLY A 32 21.62 6.93 -7.20
CA GLY A 32 22.66 7.96 -7.04
C GLY A 32 22.18 9.14 -6.16
N TRP A 33 21.33 8.85 -5.17
CA TRP A 33 20.72 9.84 -4.26
C TRP A 33 21.32 9.77 -2.87
N ARG A 34 21.05 10.81 -2.07
CA ARG A 34 21.41 10.81 -0.66
C ARG A 34 20.43 9.93 0.13
N PHE A 35 20.96 9.11 1.04
CA PHE A 35 20.16 8.45 2.07
C PHE A 35 20.09 9.33 3.33
N VAL A 36 18.91 9.41 3.94
CA VAL A 36 18.67 10.10 5.21
C VAL A 36 17.78 9.21 6.08
N ASP A 37 18.15 9.04 7.35
CA ASP A 37 17.28 8.43 8.35
C ASP A 37 16.78 9.53 9.30
N THR A 38 15.46 9.66 9.46
CA THR A 38 14.89 10.67 10.34
C THR A 38 15.24 10.45 11.81
N ASP A 39 15.45 9.21 12.22
CA ASP A 39 15.85 8.88 13.59
C ASP A 39 17.28 9.41 13.87
N ASP A 40 18.21 9.31 12.92
CA ASP A 40 19.55 9.88 13.01
C ASP A 40 19.49 11.42 13.09
N GLU A 41 18.63 12.07 12.31
CA GLU A 41 18.45 13.53 12.34
C GLU A 41 17.86 14.01 13.69
N ILE A 42 16.95 13.23 14.29
CA ILE A 42 16.41 13.51 15.64
C ILE A 42 17.53 13.45 16.67
N VAL A 43 18.33 12.38 16.68
CA VAL A 43 19.45 12.21 17.59
C VAL A 43 20.46 13.35 17.44
N ALA A 44 20.80 13.71 16.20
CA ALA A 44 21.72 14.80 15.92
C ALA A 44 21.21 16.18 16.42
N SER A 45 19.91 16.45 16.26
CA SER A 45 19.29 17.71 16.67
C SER A 45 19.05 17.82 18.17
N ALA A 46 18.65 16.70 18.81
CA ALA A 46 18.36 16.65 20.24
C ALA A 46 19.62 16.49 21.10
N GLY A 47 20.71 16.00 20.53
CA GLY A 47 21.96 15.73 21.26
C GLY A 47 21.86 14.58 22.25
N LYS A 48 20.82 13.73 22.15
CA LYS A 48 20.56 12.58 23.03
C LYS A 48 19.87 11.45 22.28
N ALA A 49 20.02 10.22 22.78
CA ALA A 49 19.41 9.03 22.19
C ALA A 49 17.87 9.10 22.23
N ILE A 50 17.21 8.43 21.27
CA ILE A 50 15.74 8.35 21.20
C ILE A 50 15.14 7.81 22.50
N GLU A 51 15.76 6.81 23.09
CA GLU A 51 15.35 6.20 24.37
C GLU A 51 15.36 7.24 25.52
N ASP A 52 16.36 8.09 25.55
CA ASP A 52 16.46 9.17 26.53
C ASP A 52 15.36 10.23 26.32
N ILE A 53 15.02 10.54 25.07
CA ILE A 53 13.92 11.44 24.75
C ILE A 53 12.59 10.85 25.25
N PHE A 54 12.34 9.56 25.00
CA PHE A 54 11.12 8.90 25.47
C PHE A 54 11.05 8.84 27.00
N SER A 55 12.15 8.52 27.67
CA SER A 55 12.18 8.34 29.13
C SER A 55 12.13 9.67 29.89
N GLN A 56 12.76 10.72 29.37
CA GLN A 56 12.91 12.02 30.06
C GLN A 56 11.83 13.02 29.63
N ASP A 57 11.50 13.08 28.33
CA ASP A 57 10.64 14.12 27.74
C ASP A 57 9.27 13.57 27.31
N GLY A 58 9.16 12.22 27.21
CA GLY A 58 7.92 11.52 26.85
C GLY A 58 7.62 11.48 25.35
N GLU A 59 6.62 10.65 24.99
CA GLU A 59 6.23 10.44 23.58
C GLU A 59 5.82 11.74 22.86
N PRO A 60 5.05 12.69 23.46
CA PRO A 60 4.68 13.92 22.77
C PRO A 60 5.87 14.77 22.33
N ALA A 61 6.92 14.83 23.14
CA ALA A 61 8.15 15.54 22.79
C ALA A 61 8.87 14.86 21.63
N PHE A 62 8.96 13.53 21.64
CA PHE A 62 9.50 12.77 20.53
C PHE A 62 8.73 13.02 19.24
N ARG A 63 7.38 12.97 19.26
CA ARG A 63 6.54 13.19 18.07
C ARG A 63 6.73 14.59 17.48
N LYS A 64 6.97 15.59 18.32
CA LYS A 64 7.30 16.93 17.86
C LYS A 64 8.64 16.96 17.13
N LEU A 65 9.68 16.37 17.70
CA LEU A 65 11.01 16.28 17.07
C LEU A 65 10.96 15.47 15.76
N GLU A 66 10.19 14.40 15.72
CA GLU A 66 9.96 13.56 14.54
C GLU A 66 9.35 14.39 13.39
N SER A 67 8.34 15.20 13.68
CA SER A 67 7.72 16.10 12.68
C SER A 67 8.66 17.21 12.25
N GLU A 68 9.42 17.82 13.16
CA GLU A 68 10.42 18.86 12.86
C GLU A 68 11.54 18.32 11.97
N ALA A 69 12.07 17.13 12.27
CA ALA A 69 13.07 16.46 11.46
C ALA A 69 12.55 16.15 10.05
N LEU A 70 11.31 15.60 9.95
CA LEU A 70 10.67 15.32 8.67
C LEU A 70 10.56 16.59 7.80
N VAL A 71 10.07 17.69 8.36
CA VAL A 71 9.94 18.99 7.66
C VAL A 71 11.31 19.51 7.23
N ALA A 72 12.35 19.33 8.04
CA ALA A 72 13.69 19.80 7.73
C ALA A 72 14.29 19.01 6.55
N VAL A 73 14.22 17.68 6.56
CA VAL A 73 14.77 16.84 5.49
C VAL A 73 13.98 16.98 4.20
N ALA A 74 12.65 17.16 4.26
CA ALA A 74 11.79 17.30 3.10
C ALA A 74 12.08 18.55 2.24
N LYS A 75 12.80 19.52 2.76
CA LYS A 75 13.20 20.74 2.02
C LYS A 75 14.21 20.47 0.91
N ASN A 76 14.96 19.40 1.04
CA ASN A 76 15.95 19.00 0.04
C ASN A 76 15.29 18.08 -1.02
N SER A 77 16.01 17.77 -2.08
CA SER A 77 15.56 16.90 -3.18
C SER A 77 16.55 15.77 -3.44
N ARG A 78 16.10 14.75 -4.17
CA ARG A 78 16.88 13.57 -4.53
C ARG A 78 17.43 12.84 -3.31
N GLN A 79 16.52 12.57 -2.38
CA GLN A 79 16.80 11.80 -1.19
C GLN A 79 15.90 10.58 -1.09
N VAL A 80 16.45 9.51 -0.54
CA VAL A 80 15.67 8.40 0.02
C VAL A 80 15.67 8.58 1.53
N ILE A 81 14.50 8.87 2.08
CA ILE A 81 14.29 9.24 3.48
C ILE A 81 13.62 8.06 4.18
N SER A 82 14.33 7.38 5.07
CA SER A 82 13.77 6.39 5.98
C SER A 82 13.07 7.12 7.13
N THR A 83 11.80 6.83 7.36
CA THR A 83 11.03 7.48 8.43
C THR A 83 10.76 6.52 9.59
N GLY A 84 10.56 7.07 10.78
CA GLY A 84 10.01 6.32 11.90
C GLY A 84 8.65 5.69 11.53
N GLY A 85 8.37 4.50 12.08
CA GLY A 85 7.12 3.77 11.75
C GLY A 85 5.83 4.46 12.20
N GLY A 86 5.93 5.49 13.03
CA GLY A 86 4.80 6.28 13.53
C GLY A 86 4.55 7.58 12.76
N VAL A 87 5.50 8.06 11.97
CA VAL A 87 5.43 9.35 11.24
C VAL A 87 4.16 9.48 10.42
N ILE A 88 3.77 8.40 9.73
CA ILE A 88 2.59 8.38 8.85
C ILE A 88 1.25 8.47 9.61
N MET A 89 1.25 8.31 10.94
CA MET A 89 0.03 8.41 11.75
C MET A 89 -0.49 9.85 11.83
N ASP A 90 0.40 10.83 11.78
CA ASP A 90 0.05 12.25 11.79
C ASP A 90 -0.30 12.74 10.36
N GLU A 91 -1.47 13.39 10.22
CA GLU A 91 -1.95 13.90 8.94
C GLU A 91 -1.05 15.02 8.37
N ALA A 92 -0.50 15.88 9.22
CA ALA A 92 0.39 16.95 8.78
C ALA A 92 1.69 16.35 8.21
N ASN A 93 2.23 15.32 8.83
CA ASN A 93 3.39 14.59 8.33
C ASN A 93 3.10 13.91 6.98
N ARG A 94 1.92 13.28 6.81
CA ARG A 94 1.52 12.72 5.51
C ARG A 94 1.50 13.78 4.43
N ARG A 95 0.90 14.94 4.69
CA ARG A 95 0.86 16.06 3.74
C ARG A 95 2.27 16.56 3.38
N VAL A 96 3.19 16.60 4.33
CA VAL A 96 4.60 16.95 4.07
C VAL A 96 5.23 15.94 3.13
N MET A 97 5.09 14.63 3.39
CA MET A 97 5.66 13.59 2.54
C MET A 97 5.07 13.62 1.13
N GLU A 98 3.75 13.68 1.00
CA GLU A 98 3.03 13.71 -0.29
C GLU A 98 3.36 14.93 -1.14
N SER A 99 3.55 16.09 -0.50
CA SER A 99 3.88 17.35 -1.18
C SER A 99 5.33 17.41 -1.68
N ASN A 100 6.23 16.59 -1.12
CA ASN A 100 7.67 16.67 -1.38
C ASN A 100 8.25 15.40 -1.99
N GLY A 101 7.44 14.34 -2.18
CA GLY A 101 7.96 13.09 -2.74
C GLY A 101 6.93 12.00 -2.93
N VAL A 102 7.44 10.80 -3.18
CA VAL A 102 6.66 9.56 -3.25
C VAL A 102 6.80 8.81 -1.95
N VAL A 103 5.68 8.43 -1.34
CA VAL A 103 5.64 7.62 -0.12
C VAL A 103 5.59 6.15 -0.51
N VAL A 104 6.57 5.38 -0.06
CA VAL A 104 6.68 3.95 -0.28
C VAL A 104 6.59 3.23 1.07
N LEU A 105 5.60 2.36 1.20
CA LEU A 105 5.44 1.47 2.33
C LEU A 105 6.28 0.21 2.15
N LEU A 106 7.10 -0.13 3.14
CA LEU A 106 7.64 -1.48 3.27
C LEU A 106 6.73 -2.28 4.20
N GLU A 107 6.11 -3.30 3.64
CA GLU A 107 5.18 -4.19 4.33
C GLU A 107 5.84 -5.54 4.60
N GLY A 108 5.51 -6.17 5.73
CA GLY A 108 5.96 -7.50 6.09
C GLY A 108 4.95 -8.19 7.02
N ARG A 109 4.92 -9.52 7.00
CA ARG A 109 4.09 -10.30 7.90
C ARG A 109 4.57 -10.13 9.35
N PRO A 110 3.69 -10.16 10.35
CA PRO A 110 4.06 -10.05 11.75
C PRO A 110 5.15 -11.04 12.17
N GLU A 111 5.09 -12.26 11.65
CA GLU A 111 6.06 -13.33 11.92
C GLU A 111 7.45 -12.99 11.37
N THR A 112 7.52 -12.49 10.13
CA THR A 112 8.77 -12.04 9.49
C THR A 112 9.37 -10.86 10.23
N ILE A 113 8.52 -9.91 10.66
CA ILE A 113 8.94 -8.75 11.44
C ILE A 113 9.54 -9.19 12.78
N LEU A 114 8.86 -10.09 13.50
CA LEU A 114 9.34 -10.61 14.78
C LEU A 114 10.71 -11.29 14.61
N GLN A 115 10.82 -12.20 13.63
CA GLN A 115 12.08 -12.90 13.35
C GLN A 115 13.24 -11.92 13.07
N ARG A 116 13.00 -10.87 12.29
CA ARG A 116 14.03 -9.87 11.97
C ARG A 116 14.42 -9.02 13.18
N LEU A 117 13.45 -8.68 14.04
CA LEU A 117 13.72 -7.93 15.25
C LEU A 117 14.52 -8.75 16.27
N GLU A 118 14.23 -10.05 16.39
CA GLU A 118 15.00 -10.98 17.23
C GLU A 118 16.42 -11.17 16.71
N ALA A 119 16.61 -11.32 15.39
CA ALA A 119 17.93 -11.43 14.77
C ALA A 119 18.80 -10.18 15.01
N GLN A 120 18.20 -8.99 14.93
CA GLN A 120 18.91 -7.73 15.20
C GLN A 120 19.37 -7.62 16.65
N GLN A 121 18.64 -8.17 17.61
CA GLN A 121 19.06 -8.18 19.03
C GLN A 121 20.24 -9.10 19.32
N THR A 122 20.41 -10.17 18.54
CA THR A 122 21.54 -11.09 18.68
C THR A 122 22.83 -10.56 18.04
N GLU A 123 22.73 -9.62 17.08
CA GLU A 123 23.90 -8.98 16.45
C GLU A 123 24.42 -7.78 17.26
N ASP A 124 23.56 -7.10 18.01
CA ASP A 124 23.94 -5.98 18.91
C ASP A 124 24.44 -6.49 20.28
N PHE A 125 25.50 -7.30 20.30
CA PHE A 125 26.10 -7.84 21.53
C PHE A 125 26.89 -6.78 22.32
N ASP A 126 27.05 -5.57 21.83
CA ASP A 126 27.67 -4.44 22.53
C ASP A 126 26.61 -3.43 23.08
N GLY A 127 25.72 -3.97 23.88
CA GLY A 127 24.90 -3.26 24.87
C GLY A 127 24.22 -1.99 24.37
N ILE A 128 22.90 -1.96 24.50
CA ILE A 128 22.02 -0.79 24.44
C ILE A 128 21.33 -0.59 23.09
N THR A 129 20.37 -1.46 22.79
CA THR A 129 19.11 -0.98 22.19
C THR A 129 17.96 -1.89 22.58
N THR A 130 17.53 -1.78 23.82
CA THR A 130 16.30 -2.40 24.30
C THR A 130 15.11 -1.71 23.61
N ARG A 131 14.66 -2.27 22.49
CA ARG A 131 13.39 -1.84 21.93
C ARG A 131 12.27 -2.31 22.86
N PRO A 132 11.49 -1.40 23.51
CA PRO A 132 10.53 -1.77 24.56
C PRO A 132 9.47 -2.80 24.15
N MET A 133 9.36 -3.10 22.84
CA MET A 133 8.34 -3.98 22.28
C MET A 133 8.64 -5.49 22.45
N LEU A 134 9.88 -5.88 22.75
CA LEU A 134 10.28 -7.30 22.73
C LEU A 134 10.41 -7.96 24.11
N HIS A 135 10.11 -7.25 25.19
CA HIS A 135 10.19 -7.77 26.55
C HIS A 135 8.95 -8.54 27.04
N SER A 136 7.96 -8.82 26.20
CA SER A 136 6.75 -9.56 26.59
C SER A 136 6.65 -10.90 25.87
N GLN A 137 6.11 -11.91 26.56
CA GLN A 137 5.79 -13.23 26.00
C GLN A 137 4.80 -13.17 24.82
N ASP A 138 4.13 -12.02 24.63
CA ASP A 138 3.11 -11.77 23.60
C ASP A 138 3.60 -10.81 22.48
N ALA A 139 4.91 -10.85 22.15
CA ALA A 139 5.51 -9.93 21.17
C ALA A 139 4.82 -9.99 19.80
N LEU A 140 4.45 -11.17 19.31
CA LEU A 140 3.77 -11.36 18.04
C LEU A 140 2.37 -10.72 18.04
N ASP A 141 1.60 -10.93 19.10
CA ASP A 141 0.24 -10.36 19.20
C ASP A 141 0.28 -8.83 19.33
N ARG A 142 1.30 -8.34 20.03
CA ARG A 142 1.57 -6.90 20.10
C ARG A 142 1.93 -6.28 18.74
N ILE A 143 2.75 -6.97 17.95
CA ILE A 143 3.07 -6.56 16.57
C ILE A 143 1.79 -6.54 15.73
N ARG A 144 0.96 -7.59 15.81
CA ARG A 144 -0.33 -7.68 15.09
C ARG A 144 -1.25 -6.51 15.45
N ALA A 145 -1.48 -6.27 16.73
CA ALA A 145 -2.33 -5.19 17.21
C ALA A 145 -1.86 -3.80 16.76
N LEU A 146 -0.54 -3.53 16.88
CA LEU A 146 0.02 -2.26 16.43
C LEU A 146 -0.03 -2.09 14.91
N LYS A 147 0.16 -3.17 14.14
CA LYS A 147 -0.01 -3.12 12.68
C LYS A 147 -1.44 -2.83 12.31
N GLU A 148 -2.41 -3.49 12.92
CA GLU A 148 -3.84 -3.28 12.69
C GLU A 148 -4.24 -1.82 12.93
N GLN A 149 -3.80 -1.23 14.04
CA GLN A 149 -4.04 0.19 14.34
C GLN A 149 -3.48 1.13 13.27
N ARG A 150 -2.36 0.77 12.63
CA ARG A 150 -1.68 1.61 11.64
C ARG A 150 -2.07 1.31 10.20
N GLN A 151 -2.74 0.19 9.95
CA GLN A 151 -2.99 -0.34 8.61
C GLN A 151 -3.67 0.69 7.71
N PHE A 152 -4.72 1.37 8.19
CA PHE A 152 -5.42 2.39 7.40
C PHE A 152 -4.46 3.48 6.89
N ASN A 153 -3.58 4.02 7.75
CA ASN A 153 -2.63 5.06 7.34
C ASN A 153 -1.53 4.51 6.41
N TYR A 154 -1.15 3.24 6.58
CA TYR A 154 -0.19 2.59 5.69
C TYR A 154 -0.74 2.41 4.26
N THR A 155 -2.06 2.15 4.10
CA THR A 155 -2.68 2.03 2.77
C THR A 155 -2.71 3.35 1.99
N LEU A 156 -2.44 4.50 2.62
CA LEU A 156 -2.34 5.80 1.95
C LEU A 156 -0.99 6.02 1.24
N ALA A 157 -0.04 5.10 1.35
CA ALA A 157 1.21 5.17 0.61
C ALA A 157 0.98 5.04 -0.91
N HIS A 158 1.80 5.73 -1.70
CA HIS A 158 1.71 5.68 -3.17
C HIS A 158 2.11 4.31 -3.75
N TRP A 159 2.97 3.58 -3.05
CA TRP A 159 3.48 2.27 -3.46
C TRP A 159 3.74 1.39 -2.26
N THR A 160 3.42 0.10 -2.36
CA THR A 160 3.70 -0.89 -1.31
C THR A 160 4.65 -1.96 -1.82
N VAL A 161 5.68 -2.27 -1.03
CA VAL A 161 6.65 -3.34 -1.29
C VAL A 161 6.54 -4.37 -0.17
N HIS A 162 6.10 -5.58 -0.51
CA HIS A 162 6.08 -6.71 0.42
C HIS A 162 7.47 -7.33 0.52
N THR A 163 8.07 -7.25 1.71
CA THR A 163 9.49 -7.59 1.91
C THR A 163 9.75 -9.00 2.43
N ASP A 164 8.71 -9.83 2.57
CA ASP A 164 8.82 -11.15 3.21
C ASP A 164 9.78 -12.09 2.49
N HIS A 165 9.82 -12.03 1.18
CA HIS A 165 10.61 -12.92 0.32
C HIS A 165 11.63 -12.18 -0.55
N LEU A 166 11.84 -10.89 -0.31
CA LEU A 166 12.77 -10.07 -1.07
C LEU A 166 14.08 -9.89 -0.31
N THR A 167 15.18 -9.94 -1.03
CA THR A 167 16.47 -9.41 -0.56
C THR A 167 16.40 -7.89 -0.46
N PRO A 168 17.30 -7.25 0.31
CA PRO A 168 17.35 -5.78 0.36
C PRO A 168 17.53 -5.12 -1.02
N GLN A 169 18.28 -5.75 -1.92
CA GLN A 169 18.52 -5.26 -3.27
C GLN A 169 17.27 -5.35 -4.16
N GLU A 170 16.51 -6.44 -4.06
CA GLU A 170 15.25 -6.59 -4.77
C GLU A 170 14.20 -5.61 -4.24
N ALA A 171 14.08 -5.47 -2.91
CA ALA A 171 13.21 -4.48 -2.29
C ALA A 171 13.58 -3.05 -2.71
N ALA A 172 14.87 -2.71 -2.78
CA ALA A 172 15.35 -1.42 -3.25
C ALA A 172 15.01 -1.16 -4.72
N SER A 173 15.08 -2.20 -5.56
CA SER A 173 14.68 -2.12 -6.97
C SER A 173 13.18 -1.83 -7.10
N GLU A 174 12.34 -2.45 -6.27
CA GLU A 174 10.89 -2.19 -6.22
C GLU A 174 10.59 -0.78 -5.67
N VAL A 175 11.34 -0.27 -4.69
CA VAL A 175 11.23 1.13 -4.22
C VAL A 175 11.53 2.10 -5.36
N ALA A 176 12.63 1.89 -6.09
CA ALA A 176 13.01 2.75 -7.22
C ALA A 176 11.98 2.66 -8.36
N ARG A 177 11.43 1.48 -8.63
CA ARG A 177 10.35 1.27 -9.60
C ARG A 177 9.08 2.01 -9.19
N GLY A 178 8.66 1.87 -7.92
CA GLY A 178 7.49 2.57 -7.38
C GLY A 178 7.61 4.08 -7.50
N TRP A 179 8.79 4.64 -7.17
CA TRP A 179 9.05 6.05 -7.38
C TRP A 179 8.94 6.45 -8.85
N LYS A 180 9.55 5.71 -9.76
CA LYS A 180 9.52 6.01 -11.20
C LYS A 180 8.08 6.02 -11.76
N LEU A 181 7.24 5.09 -11.31
CA LEU A 181 5.84 5.01 -11.73
C LEU A 181 4.99 6.11 -11.10
N ALA A 182 5.14 6.38 -9.79
CA ALA A 182 4.34 7.37 -9.08
C ALA A 182 4.78 8.82 -9.34
N SER A 183 6.04 9.05 -9.73
CA SER A 183 6.56 10.38 -10.10
C SER A 183 6.34 10.71 -11.57
N SER A 184 6.19 9.71 -12.44
CA SER A 184 5.75 9.97 -13.81
C SER A 184 4.35 10.59 -13.74
N ARG A 185 4.17 11.80 -14.27
CA ARG A 185 2.85 12.41 -14.39
C ARG A 185 1.92 11.38 -15.04
N ILE A 186 0.90 10.97 -14.33
CA ILE A 186 -0.28 10.40 -14.96
C ILE A 186 -0.75 11.50 -15.90
N PRO A 187 -0.76 11.33 -17.24
CA PRO A 187 -1.37 12.30 -18.12
C PRO A 187 -2.76 12.58 -17.58
N GLU A 188 -3.16 13.85 -17.50
CA GLU A 188 -4.54 14.18 -17.16
C GLU A 188 -5.43 13.32 -18.06
N PRO A 189 -6.48 12.70 -17.52
CA PRO A 189 -7.38 11.87 -18.31
C PRO A 189 -7.85 12.71 -19.50
N THR A 190 -7.56 12.24 -20.70
CA THR A 190 -7.87 12.93 -21.96
C THR A 190 -9.36 12.89 -22.28
N GLN A 191 -10.16 12.20 -21.47
CA GLN A 191 -11.62 12.20 -21.53
C GLN A 191 -12.17 12.78 -20.22
N THR A 192 -12.90 13.85 -20.32
CA THR A 192 -13.75 14.35 -19.23
C THR A 192 -14.90 13.36 -19.07
N ASP A 193 -14.84 12.50 -18.05
CA ASP A 193 -16.00 11.75 -17.60
C ASP A 193 -17.05 12.77 -17.13
N PRO A 194 -18.26 12.78 -17.67
CA PRO A 194 -19.31 13.71 -17.29
C PRO A 194 -19.65 13.65 -15.80
N ASN A 195 -19.41 12.53 -15.14
CA ASN A 195 -19.66 12.31 -13.73
C ASN A 195 -18.42 12.55 -12.84
N GLY A 196 -17.23 12.72 -13.42
CA GLY A 196 -15.99 12.94 -12.68
C GLY A 196 -15.45 11.72 -11.94
N ASP A 197 -15.98 10.52 -12.20
CA ASP A 197 -15.61 9.29 -11.48
C ASP A 197 -14.39 8.58 -12.08
N LEU A 198 -13.97 8.96 -13.30
CA LEU A 198 -12.76 8.39 -13.92
C LEU A 198 -11.51 8.88 -13.20
N ALA A 199 -10.94 8.01 -12.35
CA ALA A 199 -9.76 8.34 -11.55
C ALA A 199 -8.45 8.19 -12.32
N ALA A 200 -8.36 7.20 -13.23
CA ALA A 200 -7.17 6.93 -14.03
C ALA A 200 -7.47 6.06 -15.25
N GLU A 201 -6.57 6.08 -16.22
CA GLU A 201 -6.48 5.08 -17.29
C GLU A 201 -5.18 4.28 -17.11
N VAL A 202 -5.31 2.98 -16.89
CA VAL A 202 -4.15 2.10 -16.77
C VAL A 202 -3.74 1.65 -18.18
N ARG A 203 -2.46 1.89 -18.52
CA ARG A 203 -1.89 1.54 -19.83
C ARG A 203 -0.95 0.36 -19.69
N THR A 204 -1.20 -0.68 -20.45
CA THR A 204 -0.36 -1.88 -20.51
C THR A 204 0.05 -2.19 -21.95
N SER A 205 0.99 -3.10 -22.10
CA SER A 205 1.40 -3.58 -23.44
C SER A 205 0.28 -4.32 -24.18
N SER A 206 -0.72 -4.83 -23.44
CA SER A 206 -1.85 -5.59 -24.00
C SER A 206 -3.13 -4.78 -24.16
N GLY A 207 -3.17 -3.53 -23.71
CA GLY A 207 -4.33 -2.65 -23.82
C GLY A 207 -4.42 -1.66 -22.67
N ASN A 208 -5.38 -0.74 -22.80
CA ASN A 208 -5.68 0.25 -21.78
C ASN A 208 -7.01 -0.09 -21.11
N TYR A 209 -7.14 0.21 -19.82
CA TYR A 209 -8.41 0.09 -19.12
C TYR A 209 -8.62 1.25 -18.15
N PRO A 210 -9.86 1.75 -18.01
CA PRO A 210 -10.19 2.83 -17.10
C PRO A 210 -10.30 2.32 -15.67
N LEU A 211 -9.99 3.20 -14.71
CA LEU A 211 -10.22 3.00 -13.28
C LEU A 211 -11.19 4.08 -12.81
N TRP A 212 -12.37 3.67 -12.38
CA TRP A 212 -13.37 4.57 -11.80
C TRP A 212 -13.37 4.45 -10.27
N VAL A 213 -13.50 5.58 -9.60
CA VAL A 213 -13.59 5.66 -8.14
C VAL A 213 -14.70 6.62 -7.76
N GLY A 214 -15.73 6.13 -7.09
CA GLY A 214 -16.87 6.94 -6.69
C GLY A 214 -17.89 6.16 -5.87
N TRP A 215 -18.89 6.87 -5.37
CA TRP A 215 -20.01 6.28 -4.67
C TRP A 215 -21.08 5.81 -5.65
N GLY A 216 -21.67 4.63 -5.37
CA GLY A 216 -22.80 4.13 -6.18
C GLY A 216 -22.41 3.46 -7.50
N LEU A 217 -21.12 3.38 -7.86
CA LEU A 217 -20.65 2.84 -9.14
C LEU A 217 -21.08 1.38 -9.41
N VAL A 218 -21.33 0.61 -8.35
CA VAL A 218 -21.86 -0.76 -8.49
C VAL A 218 -23.22 -0.76 -9.21
N GLY A 219 -24.04 0.26 -8.98
CA GLY A 219 -25.32 0.45 -9.67
C GLY A 219 -25.19 0.86 -11.14
N GLU A 220 -24.01 1.33 -11.57
CA GLU A 220 -23.68 1.75 -12.93
C GLU A 220 -22.77 0.75 -13.66
N LEU A 221 -22.47 -0.39 -13.03
CA LEU A 221 -21.49 -1.36 -13.51
C LEU A 221 -21.74 -1.80 -14.94
N GLY A 222 -22.99 -2.09 -15.31
CA GLY A 222 -23.36 -2.51 -16.65
C GLY A 222 -23.02 -1.46 -17.71
N GLU A 223 -23.31 -0.20 -17.45
CA GLU A 223 -22.99 0.91 -18.36
C GLU A 223 -21.47 1.12 -18.48
N ARG A 224 -20.75 1.02 -17.37
CA ARG A 224 -19.27 1.11 -17.34
C ARG A 224 -18.62 -0.02 -18.13
N ILE A 225 -19.14 -1.24 -18.02
CA ILE A 225 -18.67 -2.38 -18.82
C ILE A 225 -18.86 -2.08 -20.32
N LYS A 226 -20.02 -1.58 -20.72
CA LYS A 226 -20.33 -1.28 -22.13
C LYS A 226 -19.43 -0.18 -22.73
N GLN A 227 -18.83 0.68 -21.91
CA GLN A 227 -17.84 1.67 -22.38
C GLN A 227 -16.50 1.02 -22.80
N VAL A 228 -16.20 -0.17 -22.28
CA VAL A 228 -14.90 -0.83 -22.48
C VAL A 228 -15.04 -2.10 -23.31
N LEU A 229 -16.11 -2.86 -23.06
CA LEU A 229 -16.36 -4.20 -23.62
C LEU A 229 -17.84 -4.34 -23.98
N ASP A 230 -18.12 -5.27 -24.89
CA ASP A 230 -19.50 -5.68 -25.22
C ASP A 230 -19.64 -7.19 -25.06
N PRO A 231 -19.59 -7.72 -23.82
CA PRO A 231 -19.61 -9.15 -23.57
C PRO A 231 -21.03 -9.72 -23.75
N PRO A 232 -21.18 -10.91 -24.36
CA PRO A 232 -22.49 -11.53 -24.52
C PRO A 232 -23.07 -12.08 -23.20
N VAL A 233 -22.21 -12.44 -22.24
CA VAL A 233 -22.56 -12.99 -20.92
C VAL A 233 -21.49 -12.60 -19.90
N ALA A 234 -21.91 -12.38 -18.66
CA ALA A 234 -21.00 -12.16 -17.51
C ALA A 234 -21.18 -13.27 -16.47
N TYR A 235 -20.07 -13.63 -15.83
CA TYR A 235 -20.01 -14.55 -14.68
C TYR A 235 -19.44 -13.79 -13.49
N MET A 236 -20.28 -13.55 -12.50
CA MET A 236 -19.90 -12.80 -11.30
C MET A 236 -19.55 -13.77 -10.18
N ILE A 237 -18.33 -13.63 -9.66
CA ILE A 237 -17.84 -14.41 -8.53
C ILE A 237 -17.68 -13.43 -7.36
N SER A 238 -18.36 -13.69 -6.25
CA SER A 238 -18.42 -12.79 -5.11
C SER A 238 -18.26 -13.54 -3.78
N ASP A 239 -17.75 -12.81 -2.78
CA ASP A 239 -17.83 -13.23 -1.39
C ASP A 239 -19.29 -13.17 -0.91
N GLY A 240 -19.75 -14.21 -0.21
CA GLY A 240 -21.13 -14.31 0.29
C GLY A 240 -21.51 -13.19 1.27
N GLY A 241 -20.53 -12.51 1.88
CA GLY A 241 -20.77 -11.32 2.69
C GLY A 241 -21.20 -10.09 1.90
N LEU A 242 -21.00 -10.12 0.56
CA LEU A 242 -21.33 -9.01 -0.36
C LEU A 242 -22.61 -9.27 -1.18
N TYR A 243 -23.51 -10.11 -0.67
CA TYR A 243 -24.71 -10.54 -1.40
C TYR A 243 -25.53 -9.34 -1.96
N LEU A 244 -25.72 -8.29 -1.16
CA LEU A 244 -26.49 -7.12 -1.58
C LEU A 244 -25.78 -6.36 -2.72
N GLN A 245 -24.47 -6.18 -2.63
CA GLN A 245 -23.66 -5.51 -3.65
C GLN A 245 -23.63 -6.35 -4.94
N ALA A 246 -23.52 -7.67 -4.82
CA ALA A 246 -23.57 -8.58 -5.95
C ALA A 246 -24.94 -8.53 -6.66
N HIS A 247 -26.03 -8.45 -5.91
CA HIS A 247 -27.36 -8.28 -6.47
C HIS A 247 -27.52 -6.95 -7.21
N LEU A 248 -27.06 -5.85 -6.62
CA LEU A 248 -27.06 -4.54 -7.28
C LEU A 248 -26.23 -4.54 -8.58
N ALA A 249 -25.05 -5.17 -8.55
CA ALA A 249 -24.21 -5.33 -9.71
C ALA A 249 -24.89 -6.16 -10.82
N GLN A 250 -25.57 -7.25 -10.47
CA GLN A 250 -26.33 -8.07 -11.40
C GLN A 250 -27.47 -7.27 -12.04
N VAL A 251 -28.26 -6.55 -11.25
CA VAL A 251 -29.34 -5.71 -11.78
C VAL A 251 -28.79 -4.69 -12.77
N SER A 252 -27.65 -4.08 -12.48
CA SER A 252 -27.01 -3.12 -13.36
C SER A 252 -26.53 -3.75 -14.67
N THR A 253 -25.88 -4.92 -14.61
CA THR A 253 -25.40 -5.63 -15.82
C THR A 253 -26.56 -6.12 -16.69
N GLU A 254 -27.60 -6.67 -16.10
CA GLU A 254 -28.79 -7.14 -16.81
C GLU A 254 -29.57 -5.96 -17.45
N ALA A 255 -29.68 -4.83 -16.74
CA ALA A 255 -30.27 -3.60 -17.31
C ALA A 255 -29.50 -3.07 -18.53
N ALA A 256 -28.17 -3.26 -18.56
CA ALA A 256 -27.33 -2.95 -19.70
C ALA A 256 -27.36 -4.03 -20.81
N GLY A 257 -28.21 -5.06 -20.69
CA GLY A 257 -28.34 -6.15 -21.66
C GLY A 257 -27.23 -7.19 -21.59
N ILE A 258 -26.57 -7.35 -20.44
CA ILE A 258 -25.55 -8.36 -20.21
C ILE A 258 -26.10 -9.42 -19.25
N PRO A 259 -26.56 -10.59 -19.74
CA PRO A 259 -26.99 -11.70 -18.88
C PRO A 259 -25.88 -12.07 -17.89
N THR A 260 -26.22 -12.17 -16.59
CA THR A 260 -25.20 -12.34 -15.56
C THR A 260 -25.53 -13.54 -14.66
N HIS A 261 -24.60 -14.49 -14.60
CA HIS A 261 -24.64 -15.61 -13.66
C HIS A 261 -23.83 -15.29 -12.41
N GLN A 262 -24.27 -15.75 -11.24
CA GLN A 262 -23.58 -15.49 -9.97
C GLN A 262 -23.09 -16.78 -9.30
N PHE A 263 -21.89 -16.70 -8.73
CA PHE A 263 -21.32 -17.72 -7.86
C PHE A 263 -20.84 -17.07 -6.56
N PHE A 264 -21.26 -17.59 -5.42
CA PHE A 264 -20.86 -17.09 -4.12
C PHE A 264 -19.87 -18.01 -3.43
N ILE A 265 -18.74 -17.43 -3.01
CA ILE A 265 -17.75 -18.10 -2.18
C ILE A 265 -18.13 -17.86 -0.72
N PRO A 266 -18.02 -18.84 0.18
CA PRO A 266 -18.20 -18.60 1.60
C PRO A 266 -17.26 -17.51 2.10
N PRO A 267 -17.70 -16.60 2.99
CA PRO A 267 -16.89 -15.47 3.42
C PRO A 267 -15.64 -15.89 4.21
N GLY A 268 -14.56 -15.16 4.02
CA GLY A 268 -13.31 -15.29 4.77
C GLY A 268 -12.16 -15.90 3.99
N GLU A 269 -10.94 -15.48 4.33
CA GLU A 269 -9.68 -15.87 3.66
C GLU A 269 -9.43 -17.39 3.66
N GLN A 270 -9.90 -18.11 4.68
CA GLN A 270 -9.79 -19.57 4.78
C GLN A 270 -10.49 -20.32 3.63
N ASN A 271 -11.42 -19.65 2.94
CA ASN A 271 -12.15 -20.21 1.81
C ASN A 271 -11.50 -19.92 0.45
N LYS A 272 -10.42 -19.17 0.42
CA LYS A 272 -9.60 -18.96 -0.79
C LYS A 272 -8.65 -20.14 -1.00
N THR A 273 -9.18 -21.27 -1.37
CA THR A 273 -8.48 -22.56 -1.53
C THR A 273 -8.50 -23.05 -2.98
N LEU A 274 -7.64 -24.03 -3.29
CA LEU A 274 -7.67 -24.72 -4.59
C LEU A 274 -9.00 -25.48 -4.80
N GLU A 275 -9.60 -26.00 -3.75
CA GLU A 275 -10.90 -26.65 -3.79
C GLU A 275 -12.00 -25.67 -4.22
N THR A 276 -12.02 -24.47 -3.63
CA THR A 276 -12.94 -23.39 -4.03
C THR A 276 -12.72 -22.99 -5.49
N ALA A 277 -11.47 -22.88 -5.94
CA ALA A 277 -11.15 -22.60 -7.33
C ALA A 277 -11.67 -23.70 -8.26
N GLN A 278 -11.55 -24.98 -7.87
CA GLN A 278 -12.08 -26.10 -8.64
C GLN A 278 -13.60 -26.05 -8.75
N HIS A 279 -14.32 -25.68 -7.69
CA HIS A 279 -15.76 -25.48 -7.73
C HIS A 279 -16.15 -24.36 -8.70
N ILE A 280 -15.42 -23.26 -8.71
CA ILE A 280 -15.64 -22.15 -9.67
C ILE A 280 -15.44 -22.64 -11.10
N TYR A 281 -14.37 -23.39 -11.39
CA TYR A 281 -14.14 -23.93 -12.75
C TYR A 281 -15.22 -24.90 -13.18
N THR A 282 -15.69 -25.77 -12.28
CA THR A 282 -16.80 -26.69 -12.55
C THR A 282 -18.08 -25.91 -12.89
N TRP A 283 -18.40 -24.92 -12.07
CA TRP A 283 -19.56 -24.06 -12.28
C TRP A 283 -19.49 -23.27 -13.61
N LEU A 284 -18.32 -22.72 -13.96
CA LEU A 284 -18.12 -22.04 -15.24
C LEU A 284 -18.32 -22.99 -16.42
N ALA A 285 -17.82 -24.23 -16.32
CA ALA A 285 -17.99 -25.25 -17.36
C ALA A 285 -19.45 -25.65 -17.53
N GLU A 286 -20.21 -25.86 -16.43
CA GLU A 286 -21.63 -26.15 -16.44
C GLU A 286 -22.46 -25.05 -17.12
N HIS A 287 -22.06 -23.80 -16.94
CA HIS A 287 -22.67 -22.62 -17.54
C HIS A 287 -22.11 -22.28 -18.92
N LYS A 288 -21.26 -23.14 -19.49
CA LYS A 288 -20.65 -22.99 -20.83
C LYS A 288 -19.91 -21.67 -21.02
N ALA A 289 -19.10 -21.30 -20.00
CA ALA A 289 -18.26 -20.12 -20.10
C ALA A 289 -17.23 -20.31 -21.24
N GLU A 290 -17.14 -19.31 -22.12
CA GLU A 290 -16.28 -19.32 -23.33
C GLU A 290 -15.35 -18.09 -23.38
N ARG A 291 -14.39 -18.12 -24.30
CA ARG A 291 -13.58 -16.94 -24.59
C ARG A 291 -14.47 -15.77 -25.10
N GLY A 292 -14.26 -14.60 -24.55
CA GLY A 292 -15.07 -13.42 -24.86
C GLY A 292 -16.23 -13.19 -23.89
N HIS A 293 -16.54 -14.15 -23.01
CA HIS A 293 -17.39 -13.92 -21.87
C HIS A 293 -16.62 -13.14 -20.77
N LEU A 294 -17.35 -12.35 -19.98
CA LEU A 294 -16.76 -11.51 -18.93
C LEU A 294 -16.76 -12.26 -17.59
N ILE A 295 -15.66 -12.22 -16.90
CA ILE A 295 -15.57 -12.60 -15.47
C ILE A 295 -15.55 -11.32 -14.65
N ILE A 296 -16.48 -11.19 -13.71
CA ILE A 296 -16.56 -10.10 -12.75
C ILE A 296 -16.17 -10.66 -11.38
N ALA A 297 -15.10 -10.16 -10.79
CA ALA A 297 -14.74 -10.45 -9.41
C ALA A 297 -15.22 -9.29 -8.53
N LEU A 298 -16.06 -9.60 -7.55
CA LEU A 298 -16.58 -8.64 -6.58
C LEU A 298 -16.15 -9.08 -5.17
N GLY A 299 -15.23 -8.29 -4.55
CA GLY A 299 -14.64 -8.60 -3.27
C GLY A 299 -14.23 -7.37 -2.48
#